data_9215130997dd7a97381a8a4e3b6fde55
#
_entry.id   9215130997dd7a97381a8a4e3b6fde55
#
_cell.length_a   1.000
_cell.length_b   1.000
_cell.length_c   1.000
_cell.angle_alpha   90.00
_cell.angle_beta   90.00
_cell.angle_gamma   90.00
#
_symmetry.space_group_name_H-M   'P 1'
#
loop_
_entity.id
_entity.type
_entity.pdbx_description
1 polymer ?
#
loop_
_entity_poly.entity_id
_entity_poly.type
_entity_poly.pdbx_seq_one_letter_code
_entity_poly.pdbx_strand_id
1 'polypeptide(L)'
;PPRSTRKESSAASDVYKRQGYEGPLYAEISPRTFSVLVRSGSCLSQLRLRRGPAVISDNAMQQLQETTGLVHGGETLDIRDGVGLSVNLMPDEKSGMIGWRARKHAGLIDIDAPRSCAVNSFWERLTEADLVAGGLVLNPDEFYILASREFVTVPQGYAAEMRAYDTRVGEFRAHYAGFFDPGFGMAELGAGQTRAVLEVRSHDVPFLIEQGQTVCRLVYEPMAERPNALYGDTTSTSNYQSQGLRLAKHFLQD
;
A
#
# COMPACT_ATOMS: atom_id res chain seq x y z
N PRO A 1 -0.89 34.38 -3.14
CA PRO A 1 -0.57 33.05 -3.61
C PRO A 1 -1.57 32.06 -3.05
N PRO A 2 -2.21 31.19 -3.87
CA PRO A 2 -3.14 30.20 -3.36
C PRO A 2 -2.40 29.21 -2.45
N ARG A 3 -2.95 28.94 -1.28
CA ARG A 3 -2.46 27.94 -0.34
C ARG A 3 -2.41 26.60 -1.05
N SER A 4 -1.22 25.99 -1.14
CA SER A 4 -1.09 24.62 -1.57
C SER A 4 -1.74 23.73 -0.52
N THR A 5 -2.79 23.03 -0.87
CA THR A 5 -3.32 21.95 -0.07
C THR A 5 -2.32 20.80 -0.15
N ARG A 6 -1.52 20.62 0.90
CA ARG A 6 -0.65 19.46 1.06
C ARG A 6 -1.53 18.23 1.17
N LYS A 7 -1.55 17.40 0.14
CA LYS A 7 -1.89 15.99 0.30
C LYS A 7 -0.60 15.27 0.68
N GLU A 8 -0.53 14.86 1.93
CA GLU A 8 0.58 14.06 2.42
C GLU A 8 0.40 12.62 1.94
N SER A 9 1.03 12.29 0.84
CA SER A 9 1.23 10.91 0.40
C SER A 9 2.72 10.67 0.28
N SER A 10 3.27 9.72 1.00
CA SER A 10 4.70 9.40 0.95
C SER A 10 5.09 8.64 -0.33
N ALA A 11 4.13 8.15 -1.09
CA ALA A 11 4.38 7.43 -2.33
C ALA A 11 3.92 8.16 -3.59
N ALA A 12 3.06 9.17 -3.47
CA ALA A 12 2.56 9.93 -4.61
C ALA A 12 2.55 11.41 -4.27
N SER A 13 3.65 12.08 -4.58
CA SER A 13 3.67 13.52 -4.69
C SER A 13 2.87 13.90 -5.93
N ASP A 14 1.61 14.33 -5.76
CA ASP A 14 0.85 14.98 -6.83
C ASP A 14 1.55 16.29 -7.18
N VAL A 15 2.41 16.24 -8.18
CA VAL A 15 3.06 17.43 -8.70
C VAL A 15 2.04 18.19 -9.53
N TYR A 16 1.28 19.07 -8.88
CA TYR A 16 0.44 20.02 -9.59
C TYR A 16 1.33 21.09 -10.24
N LYS A 17 1.58 20.95 -11.53
CA LYS A 17 2.31 21.93 -12.32
C LYS A 17 1.34 22.77 -13.15
N ARG A 18 1.66 24.06 -13.29
CA ARG A 18 0.95 24.92 -14.23
C ARG A 18 1.08 24.35 -15.63
N GLN A 19 0.01 24.40 -16.38
CA GLN A 19 0.01 24.00 -17.79
C GLN A 19 1.13 24.73 -18.54
N GLY A 20 1.94 23.99 -19.32
CA GLY A 20 3.09 24.54 -20.04
C GLY A 20 4.37 24.67 -19.22
N TYR A 21 4.45 24.10 -18.00
CA TYR A 21 5.70 24.09 -17.25
C TYR A 21 6.76 23.20 -17.94
N GLU A 22 7.91 23.78 -18.19
CA GLU A 22 9.12 23.12 -18.65
C GLU A 22 10.25 23.44 -17.67
N GLY A 23 10.87 22.43 -17.07
CA GLY A 23 11.94 22.61 -16.09
C GLY A 23 12.08 21.44 -15.12
N PRO A 24 13.00 21.52 -14.14
CA PRO A 24 13.27 20.46 -13.19
C PRO A 24 12.07 20.21 -12.27
N LEU A 25 11.89 18.95 -11.86
CA LEU A 25 10.94 18.55 -10.84
C LEU A 25 11.66 18.43 -9.50
N TYR A 26 11.03 18.94 -8.44
CA TYR A 26 11.55 18.89 -7.08
C TYR A 26 10.57 18.11 -6.21
N ALA A 27 11.09 17.28 -5.31
CA ALA A 27 10.34 16.60 -4.26
C ALA A 27 10.92 16.95 -2.90
N GLU A 28 10.06 17.29 -1.94
CA GLU A 28 10.44 17.38 -0.53
C GLU A 28 10.17 16.02 0.12
N ILE A 29 11.17 15.46 0.79
CA ILE A 29 11.09 14.14 1.41
C ILE A 29 11.29 14.28 2.91
N SER A 30 10.26 13.85 3.67
CA SER A 30 10.28 13.85 5.12
C SER A 30 9.99 12.44 5.64
N PRO A 31 11.00 11.69 6.09
CA PRO A 31 10.79 10.37 6.69
C PRO A 31 9.97 10.47 7.97
N ARG A 32 8.97 9.61 8.12
CA ARG A 32 8.06 9.64 9.27
C ARG A 32 8.28 8.49 10.27
N THR A 33 8.89 7.39 9.83
CA THR A 33 9.04 6.18 10.64
C THR A 33 10.47 5.94 11.07
N PHE A 34 11.38 5.86 10.09
CA PHE A 34 12.80 5.58 10.32
C PHE A 34 13.66 6.65 9.71
N SER A 35 14.82 6.89 10.30
CA SER A 35 15.85 7.69 9.66
C SER A 35 16.36 6.97 8.41
N VAL A 36 16.56 7.70 7.31
CA VAL A 36 17.01 7.13 6.05
C VAL A 36 18.27 7.84 5.55
N LEU A 37 19.21 7.08 5.02
CA LEU A 37 20.38 7.58 4.34
C LEU A 37 20.09 7.57 2.83
N VAL A 38 20.21 8.73 2.21
CA VAL A 38 20.01 8.93 0.76
C VAL A 38 21.26 9.54 0.14
N ARG A 39 21.52 9.23 -1.11
CA ARG A 39 22.64 9.77 -1.89
C ARG A 39 22.15 10.35 -3.21
N SER A 40 22.99 11.11 -3.88
CA SER A 40 22.70 11.51 -5.27
C SER A 40 22.54 10.26 -6.14
N GLY A 41 21.42 10.16 -6.85
CA GLY A 41 21.06 8.97 -7.66
C GLY A 41 20.25 7.90 -6.93
N SER A 42 20.01 8.03 -5.62
CA SER A 42 19.10 7.11 -4.92
C SER A 42 17.68 7.18 -5.49
N CYS A 43 17.06 6.02 -5.70
CA CYS A 43 15.68 5.91 -6.20
C CYS A 43 14.70 5.98 -5.01
N LEU A 44 13.90 7.07 -4.95
CA LEU A 44 13.05 7.37 -3.80
C LEU A 44 11.56 7.16 -4.06
N SER A 45 11.12 7.23 -5.32
CA SER A 45 9.69 7.17 -5.64
C SER A 45 9.45 6.65 -7.05
N GLN A 46 8.23 6.23 -7.29
CA GLN A 46 7.72 5.83 -8.61
C GLN A 46 6.89 6.97 -9.19
N LEU A 47 7.07 7.27 -10.47
CA LEU A 47 6.28 8.28 -11.19
C LEU A 47 5.30 7.58 -12.13
N ARG A 48 4.02 7.98 -12.06
CA ARG A 48 2.98 7.62 -13.03
C ARG A 48 2.49 8.86 -13.75
N LEU A 49 2.42 8.77 -15.08
CA LEU A 49 1.86 9.82 -15.92
C LEU A 49 0.42 9.46 -16.27
N ARG A 50 -0.51 10.40 -16.04
CA ARG A 50 -1.93 10.26 -16.34
C ARG A 50 -2.38 11.30 -17.36
N ARG A 51 -3.26 10.91 -18.27
CA ARG A 51 -3.87 11.80 -19.25
C ARG A 51 -5.38 11.68 -19.20
N GLY A 52 -6.05 12.76 -18.84
CA GLY A 52 -7.52 12.79 -18.70
C GLY A 52 -8.04 12.04 -17.47
N PRO A 53 -9.34 11.74 -17.39
CA PRO A 53 -9.94 10.94 -16.34
C PRO A 53 -9.50 9.48 -16.52
N ALA A 54 -8.58 9.04 -15.66
CA ALA A 54 -7.99 7.71 -15.78
C ALA A 54 -8.74 6.63 -14.97
N VAL A 55 -9.51 7.03 -13.94
CA VAL A 55 -10.22 6.08 -13.08
C VAL A 55 -11.48 5.56 -13.79
N ILE A 56 -11.67 4.25 -13.81
CA ILE A 56 -12.89 3.63 -14.34
C ILE A 56 -14.06 3.83 -13.37
N SER A 57 -15.29 3.88 -13.91
CA SER A 57 -16.51 4.00 -13.10
C SER A 57 -16.78 2.74 -12.28
N ASP A 58 -17.58 2.86 -11.22
CA ASP A 58 -17.98 1.72 -10.38
C ASP A 58 -18.68 0.62 -11.20
N ASN A 59 -19.52 0.99 -12.17
CA ASN A 59 -20.16 0.03 -13.07
C ASN A 59 -19.13 -0.76 -13.91
N ALA A 60 -18.13 -0.07 -14.47
CA ALA A 60 -17.06 -0.72 -15.22
C ALA A 60 -16.21 -1.61 -14.30
N MET A 61 -15.99 -1.18 -13.07
CA MET A 61 -15.25 -1.93 -12.04
C MET A 61 -16.03 -3.20 -11.64
N GLN A 62 -17.35 -3.10 -11.52
CA GLN A 62 -18.22 -4.24 -11.24
C GLN A 62 -18.20 -5.27 -12.38
N GLN A 63 -18.28 -4.84 -13.64
CA GLN A 63 -18.12 -5.71 -14.80
C GLN A 63 -16.73 -6.38 -14.85
N LEU A 64 -15.69 -5.64 -14.52
CA LEU A 64 -14.34 -6.17 -14.46
C LEU A 64 -14.17 -7.18 -13.32
N GLN A 65 -14.81 -6.95 -12.18
CA GLN A 65 -14.88 -7.92 -11.09
C GLN A 65 -15.55 -9.22 -11.52
N GLU A 66 -16.69 -9.15 -12.22
CA GLU A 66 -17.44 -10.32 -12.71
C GLU A 66 -16.65 -11.14 -13.76
N THR A 67 -15.89 -10.46 -14.61
CA THR A 67 -15.17 -11.10 -15.71
C THR A 67 -13.78 -11.59 -15.36
N THR A 68 -13.10 -10.90 -14.45
CA THR A 68 -11.68 -11.14 -14.16
C THR A 68 -11.43 -11.47 -12.68
N GLY A 69 -12.29 -11.00 -11.77
CA GLY A 69 -12.09 -11.17 -10.32
C GLY A 69 -10.99 -10.25 -9.79
N LEU A 70 -11.31 -8.98 -9.53
CA LEU A 70 -10.35 -8.01 -9.00
C LEU A 70 -9.99 -8.27 -7.55
N VAL A 71 -10.97 -8.71 -6.75
CA VAL A 71 -10.80 -9.08 -5.36
C VAL A 71 -11.64 -10.30 -5.00
N HIS A 72 -11.15 -11.10 -4.05
CA HIS A 72 -11.88 -12.25 -3.49
C HIS A 72 -11.44 -12.51 -2.03
N GLY A 73 -12.19 -13.33 -1.31
CA GLY A 73 -11.89 -13.69 0.09
C GLY A 73 -12.43 -12.72 1.15
N GLY A 74 -13.13 -11.66 0.76
CA GLY A 74 -13.88 -10.80 1.68
C GLY A 74 -15.28 -11.34 1.98
N GLU A 75 -15.96 -10.82 3.02
CA GLU A 75 -17.36 -11.20 3.32
C GLU A 75 -18.35 -10.57 2.34
N THR A 76 -18.13 -9.31 2.02
CA THR A 76 -18.99 -8.53 1.11
C THR A 76 -18.13 -7.72 0.17
N LEU A 77 -18.51 -7.76 -1.10
CA LEU A 77 -17.89 -6.90 -2.11
C LEU A 77 -18.49 -5.49 -2.02
N ASP A 78 -17.68 -4.50 -1.73
CA ASP A 78 -18.06 -3.09 -1.71
C ASP A 78 -17.36 -2.33 -2.85
N ILE A 79 -18.11 -2.00 -3.90
CA ILE A 79 -17.64 -1.17 -5.03
C ILE A 79 -18.40 0.15 -5.01
N ARG A 80 -17.78 1.17 -4.42
CA ARG A 80 -18.25 2.57 -4.38
C ARG A 80 -17.04 3.48 -4.35
N ASP A 81 -16.85 4.27 -5.39
CA ASP A 81 -15.64 5.09 -5.59
C ASP A 81 -14.33 4.27 -5.49
N GLY A 82 -14.37 3.02 -5.98
CA GLY A 82 -13.33 2.02 -5.88
C GLY A 82 -13.75 0.77 -5.11
N VAL A 83 -12.90 -0.25 -5.12
CA VAL A 83 -13.12 -1.51 -4.39
C VAL A 83 -12.66 -1.35 -2.95
N GLY A 84 -13.55 -1.57 -1.98
CA GLY A 84 -13.23 -1.55 -0.56
C GLY A 84 -12.27 -2.67 -0.19
N LEU A 85 -11.23 -2.34 0.58
CA LEU A 85 -10.36 -3.33 1.21
C LEU A 85 -10.49 -3.22 2.72
N SER A 86 -10.63 -4.37 3.36
CA SER A 86 -10.77 -4.48 4.81
C SER A 86 -9.50 -5.06 5.45
N VAL A 87 -9.28 -4.75 6.72
CA VAL A 87 -8.11 -5.24 7.45
C VAL A 87 -8.30 -6.70 7.86
N ASN A 88 -7.22 -7.47 7.77
CA ASN A 88 -7.12 -8.81 8.32
C ASN A 88 -6.34 -8.78 9.64
N LEU A 89 -7.02 -9.08 10.74
CA LEU A 89 -6.42 -9.27 12.07
C LEU A 89 -6.39 -10.75 12.50
N MET A 90 -6.75 -11.67 11.59
CA MET A 90 -6.60 -13.10 11.85
C MET A 90 -5.12 -13.49 11.76
N PRO A 91 -4.60 -14.25 12.72
CA PRO A 91 -3.23 -14.74 12.66
C PRO A 91 -2.96 -15.55 11.39
N ASP A 92 -1.82 -15.33 10.79
CA ASP A 92 -1.32 -16.19 9.73
C ASP A 92 -1.06 -17.60 10.28
N GLU A 93 -1.53 -18.64 9.61
CA GLU A 93 -1.50 -20.03 10.07
C GLU A 93 -0.08 -20.56 10.35
N LYS A 94 0.94 -20.04 9.63
CA LYS A 94 2.31 -20.51 9.76
C LYS A 94 3.11 -19.73 10.79
N SER A 95 2.97 -18.42 10.80
CA SER A 95 3.77 -17.52 11.62
C SER A 95 3.07 -17.06 12.90
N GLY A 96 1.75 -17.20 13.01
CA GLY A 96 0.93 -16.64 14.09
C GLY A 96 0.86 -15.12 14.10
N MET A 97 1.34 -14.48 13.05
CA MET A 97 1.42 -13.03 12.96
C MET A 97 0.14 -12.40 12.41
N ILE A 98 -0.25 -11.25 12.96
CA ILE A 98 -1.29 -10.38 12.40
C ILE A 98 -0.71 -9.14 11.70
N GLY A 99 0.52 -8.78 11.99
CA GLY A 99 1.15 -7.59 11.44
C GLY A 99 2.51 -7.25 12.05
N TRP A 100 2.94 -6.05 11.75
CA TRP A 100 4.15 -5.45 12.30
C TRP A 100 3.87 -4.09 12.90
N ARG A 101 4.57 -3.76 13.99
CA ARG A 101 4.65 -2.41 14.56
C ARG A 101 6.09 -1.90 14.46
N ALA A 102 6.26 -0.68 13.96
CA ALA A 102 7.58 -0.06 13.89
C ALA A 102 8.09 0.31 15.29
N ARG A 103 9.35 0.01 15.56
CA ARG A 103 10.02 0.43 16.79
C ARG A 103 10.33 1.92 16.75
N LYS A 104 10.07 2.61 17.85
CA LYS A 104 10.52 4.00 18.03
C LYS A 104 12.05 4.01 18.22
N HIS A 105 12.69 5.06 17.73
CA HIS A 105 14.14 5.26 17.85
C HIS A 105 14.99 4.12 17.26
N ALA A 106 14.48 3.45 16.22
CA ALA A 106 15.23 2.47 15.45
C ALA A 106 16.41 3.13 14.71
N GLY A 107 17.30 2.29 14.19
CA GLY A 107 18.51 2.75 13.52
C GLY A 107 18.27 3.46 12.18
N LEU A 108 19.36 3.63 11.44
CA LEU A 108 19.40 4.24 10.11
C LEU A 108 19.20 3.17 9.02
N ILE A 109 18.34 3.43 8.06
CA ILE A 109 18.18 2.60 6.87
C ILE A 109 18.94 3.23 5.71
N ASP A 110 19.89 2.50 5.15
CA ASP A 110 20.50 2.85 3.87
C ASP A 110 19.61 2.33 2.74
N ILE A 111 18.96 3.23 2.01
CA ILE A 111 17.98 2.85 0.98
C ILE A 111 18.62 2.18 -0.24
N ASP A 112 19.92 2.36 -0.42
CA ASP A 112 20.69 1.77 -1.53
C ASP A 112 21.26 0.39 -1.15
N ALA A 113 21.15 -0.04 0.12
CA ALA A 113 21.63 -1.31 0.63
C ALA A 113 20.47 -2.28 0.94
N PRO A 114 20.03 -3.13 0.00
CA PRO A 114 19.03 -4.15 0.28
C PRO A 114 19.57 -5.20 1.27
N ARG A 115 18.67 -5.78 2.09
CA ARG A 115 18.96 -6.83 3.07
C ARG A 115 20.07 -6.45 4.07
N SER A 116 20.14 -5.18 4.45
CA SER A 116 21.17 -4.66 5.39
C SER A 116 20.66 -4.49 6.81
N CYS A 117 19.33 -4.54 7.02
CA CYS A 117 18.73 -4.24 8.31
C CYS A 117 18.14 -5.50 8.96
N ALA A 118 18.52 -5.76 10.21
CA ALA A 118 17.91 -6.82 11.02
C ALA A 118 16.46 -6.43 11.38
N VAL A 119 15.49 -7.29 11.08
CA VAL A 119 14.06 -7.02 11.31
C VAL A 119 13.79 -6.60 12.75
N ASN A 120 14.29 -7.36 13.72
CA ASN A 120 14.02 -7.14 15.15
C ASN A 120 14.56 -5.80 15.69
N SER A 121 15.48 -5.15 14.98
CA SER A 121 15.97 -3.82 15.34
C SER A 121 15.01 -2.69 14.95
N PHE A 122 14.10 -2.94 14.02
CA PHE A 122 13.19 -1.95 13.46
C PHE A 122 11.71 -2.28 13.69
N TRP A 123 11.38 -3.56 13.81
CA TRP A 123 10.02 -4.05 13.82
C TRP A 123 9.72 -4.97 14.99
N GLU A 124 8.52 -4.89 15.49
CA GLU A 124 7.90 -5.83 16.44
C GLU A 124 6.83 -6.64 15.71
N ARG A 125 6.82 -7.94 15.94
CA ARG A 125 5.74 -8.80 15.47
C ARG A 125 4.49 -8.53 16.30
N LEU A 126 3.35 -8.38 15.64
CA LEU A 126 2.05 -8.35 16.27
C LEU A 126 1.41 -9.73 16.15
N THR A 127 0.81 -10.19 17.23
CA THR A 127 0.15 -11.47 17.35
C THR A 127 -1.24 -11.30 17.94
N GLU A 128 -1.99 -12.37 18.09
CA GLU A 128 -3.31 -12.35 18.75
C GLU A 128 -3.25 -11.78 20.18
N ALA A 129 -2.11 -11.92 20.88
CA ALA A 129 -1.92 -11.36 22.22
C ALA A 129 -1.91 -9.82 22.25
N ASP A 130 -1.70 -9.16 21.11
CA ASP A 130 -1.74 -7.70 20.98
C ASP A 130 -3.15 -7.15 20.74
N LEU A 131 -4.14 -8.03 20.53
CA LEU A 131 -5.53 -7.64 20.34
C LEU A 131 -6.23 -7.31 21.66
N VAL A 132 -7.04 -6.28 21.64
CA VAL A 132 -7.89 -5.86 22.78
C VAL A 132 -9.34 -5.93 22.34
N ALA A 133 -10.14 -6.72 23.03
CA ALA A 133 -11.56 -6.94 22.69
C ALA A 133 -11.80 -7.34 21.23
N GLY A 134 -10.88 -8.11 20.63
CA GLY A 134 -10.97 -8.56 19.24
C GLY A 134 -10.49 -7.56 18.19
N GLY A 135 -10.01 -6.40 18.59
CA GLY A 135 -9.45 -5.38 17.71
C GLY A 135 -8.00 -5.02 18.05
N LEU A 136 -7.35 -4.29 17.19
CA LEU A 136 -6.01 -3.76 17.38
C LEU A 136 -6.07 -2.27 17.70
N VAL A 137 -5.47 -1.86 18.82
CA VAL A 137 -5.34 -0.43 19.16
C VAL A 137 -4.13 0.15 18.43
N LEU A 138 -4.39 1.10 17.55
CA LEU A 138 -3.38 1.89 16.87
C LEU A 138 -3.08 3.13 17.71
N ASN A 139 -1.86 3.24 18.23
CA ASN A 139 -1.47 4.39 19.01
C ASN A 139 -1.02 5.55 18.12
N PRO A 140 -1.15 6.80 18.58
CA PRO A 140 -0.63 7.97 17.88
C PRO A 140 0.88 7.85 17.61
N ASP A 141 1.30 8.37 16.47
CA ASP A 141 2.71 8.40 16.03
C ASP A 141 3.37 7.02 15.89
N GLU A 142 2.60 5.94 15.97
CA GLU A 142 3.08 4.60 15.66
C GLU A 142 2.76 4.23 14.21
N PHE A 143 3.56 3.34 13.65
CA PHE A 143 3.42 2.87 12.27
C PHE A 143 3.24 1.36 12.25
N TYR A 144 2.22 0.91 11.54
CA TYR A 144 1.84 -0.48 11.47
C TYR A 144 1.84 -0.96 10.03
N ILE A 145 2.26 -2.19 9.82
CA ILE A 145 2.07 -2.92 8.56
C ILE A 145 1.09 -4.05 8.83
N LEU A 146 -0.05 -3.99 8.16
CA LEU A 146 -1.12 -4.98 8.22
C LEU A 146 -1.37 -5.54 6.83
N ALA A 147 -2.25 -6.52 6.70
CA ALA A 147 -2.68 -7.06 5.40
C ALA A 147 -4.17 -6.82 5.18
N SER A 148 -4.56 -6.73 3.91
CA SER A 148 -5.98 -6.77 3.55
C SER A 148 -6.55 -8.17 3.82
N ARG A 149 -7.85 -8.24 4.09
CA ARG A 149 -8.59 -9.50 4.15
C ARG A 149 -8.78 -10.08 2.75
N GLU A 150 -9.04 -9.20 1.80
CA GLU A 150 -9.21 -9.55 0.40
C GLU A 150 -7.86 -9.88 -0.26
N PHE A 151 -7.90 -10.85 -1.15
CA PHE A 151 -6.85 -11.08 -2.13
C PHE A 151 -7.10 -10.17 -3.33
N VAL A 152 -6.06 -9.56 -3.84
CA VAL A 152 -6.13 -8.53 -4.87
C VAL A 152 -5.51 -9.01 -6.17
N THR A 153 -6.17 -8.73 -7.29
CA THR A 153 -5.64 -8.99 -8.64
C THR A 153 -5.71 -7.70 -9.46
N VAL A 154 -4.60 -7.36 -10.11
CA VAL A 154 -4.54 -6.25 -11.06
C VAL A 154 -4.32 -6.83 -12.47
N PRO A 155 -5.35 -6.81 -13.33
CA PRO A 155 -5.25 -7.36 -14.68
C PRO A 155 -4.20 -6.62 -15.52
N GLN A 156 -3.66 -7.30 -16.54
CA GLN A 156 -2.56 -6.79 -17.38
C GLN A 156 -2.84 -5.44 -18.08
N GLY A 157 -4.11 -5.15 -18.37
CA GLY A 157 -4.53 -3.90 -18.99
C GLY A 157 -4.82 -2.76 -18.02
N TYR A 158 -4.58 -2.97 -16.74
CA TYR A 158 -4.91 -2.03 -15.67
C TYR A 158 -3.75 -1.84 -14.72
N ALA A 159 -3.69 -0.67 -14.11
CA ALA A 159 -2.96 -0.40 -12.89
C ALA A 159 -3.95 -0.08 -11.78
N ALA A 160 -3.55 -0.18 -10.54
CA ALA A 160 -4.40 0.24 -9.44
C ALA A 160 -3.67 1.16 -8.46
N GLU A 161 -4.43 1.95 -7.73
CA GLU A 161 -3.96 2.84 -6.68
C GLU A 161 -4.81 2.65 -5.43
N MET A 162 -4.16 2.45 -4.30
CA MET A 162 -4.83 2.45 -3.02
C MET A 162 -5.09 3.89 -2.58
N ARG A 163 -6.35 4.23 -2.32
CA ARG A 163 -6.76 5.51 -1.74
C ARG A 163 -7.17 5.32 -0.29
N ALA A 164 -6.73 6.25 0.55
CA ALA A 164 -7.19 6.29 1.92
C ALA A 164 -8.73 6.34 1.97
N TYR A 165 -9.32 5.65 2.94
CA TYR A 165 -10.74 5.73 3.22
C TYR A 165 -11.16 7.18 3.50
N ASP A 166 -12.42 7.51 3.21
CA ASP A 166 -12.95 8.87 3.26
C ASP A 166 -12.61 9.56 4.60
N THR A 167 -11.92 10.69 4.50
CA THR A 167 -11.50 11.51 5.64
C THR A 167 -12.65 12.06 6.49
N ARG A 168 -13.91 11.88 6.06
CA ARG A 168 -15.11 12.23 6.81
C ARG A 168 -15.47 11.25 7.93
N VAL A 169 -14.82 10.10 8.00
CA VAL A 169 -15.15 9.01 8.95
C VAL A 169 -14.15 8.90 10.10
N GLY A 170 -13.33 9.92 10.37
CA GLY A 170 -12.49 9.98 11.55
C GLY A 170 -10.99 10.15 11.30
N GLU A 171 -10.23 10.14 12.39
CA GLU A 171 -8.78 10.40 12.50
C GLU A 171 -7.90 9.28 11.91
N PHE A 172 -8.52 8.17 11.48
CA PHE A 172 -7.81 7.03 10.93
C PHE A 172 -7.39 7.30 9.47
N ARG A 173 -6.11 7.14 9.21
CA ARG A 173 -5.57 7.17 7.85
C ARG A 173 -4.80 5.88 7.59
N ALA A 174 -5.32 5.05 6.68
CA ALA A 174 -4.44 4.18 5.94
C ALA A 174 -3.52 5.10 5.13
N HIS A 175 -2.29 5.22 5.57
CA HIS A 175 -1.31 6.05 4.91
C HIS A 175 -0.71 5.23 3.77
N TYR A 176 -0.57 5.94 2.69
CA TYR A 176 0.15 5.59 1.47
C TYR A 176 -0.72 4.94 0.40
N ALA A 177 -1.02 5.76 -0.58
CA ALA A 177 -1.44 5.33 -1.88
C ALA A 177 -0.37 4.39 -2.45
N GLY A 178 -0.49 3.09 -2.17
CA GLY A 178 0.32 2.07 -2.84
C GLY A 178 -0.08 2.02 -4.29
N PHE A 179 0.89 2.03 -5.19
CA PHE A 179 0.65 1.69 -6.58
C PHE A 179 0.72 0.18 -6.75
N PHE A 180 -0.27 -0.36 -7.45
CA PHE A 180 -0.32 -1.75 -7.83
C PHE A 180 -0.15 -1.83 -9.35
N ASP A 181 0.93 -2.46 -9.76
CA ASP A 181 1.28 -2.55 -11.15
C ASP A 181 0.54 -3.70 -11.86
N PRO A 182 0.36 -3.64 -13.19
CA PRO A 182 -0.26 -4.71 -13.98
C PRO A 182 0.41 -6.07 -13.72
N GLY A 183 -0.39 -7.08 -13.44
CA GLY A 183 0.09 -8.43 -13.11
C GLY A 183 0.13 -8.76 -11.61
N PHE A 184 -0.04 -7.77 -10.72
CA PHE A 184 -0.09 -8.02 -9.27
C PHE A 184 -1.20 -9.01 -8.92
N GLY A 185 -0.88 -10.06 -8.16
CA GLY A 185 -1.82 -11.06 -7.69
C GLY A 185 -2.42 -11.99 -8.76
N MET A 186 -1.91 -11.97 -9.99
CA MET A 186 -2.40 -12.85 -11.06
C MET A 186 -1.93 -14.29 -10.85
N ALA A 187 -2.87 -15.24 -10.90
CA ALA A 187 -2.59 -16.68 -10.71
C ALA A 187 -1.65 -17.24 -11.77
N GLU A 188 -1.75 -16.76 -13.01
CA GLU A 188 -0.91 -17.17 -14.13
C GLU A 188 0.57 -16.79 -13.94
N LEU A 189 0.83 -15.82 -13.07
CA LEU A 189 2.17 -15.39 -12.68
C LEU A 189 2.61 -15.99 -11.31
N GLY A 190 1.92 -17.03 -10.85
CA GLY A 190 2.24 -17.75 -9.62
C GLY A 190 1.80 -17.06 -8.33
N ALA A 191 0.90 -16.07 -8.40
CA ALA A 191 0.54 -15.21 -7.28
C ALA A 191 -0.94 -15.23 -6.88
N GLY A 192 -1.66 -16.28 -7.16
CA GLY A 192 -3.14 -16.35 -7.06
C GLY A 192 -3.80 -16.02 -5.73
N GLN A 193 -3.03 -15.76 -4.66
CA GLN A 193 -3.55 -15.35 -3.36
C GLN A 193 -2.66 -14.29 -2.73
N THR A 194 -2.60 -13.11 -3.35
CA THR A 194 -1.78 -12.01 -2.86
C THR A 194 -2.65 -10.95 -2.17
N ARG A 195 -2.37 -10.68 -0.91
CA ARG A 195 -3.03 -9.64 -0.13
C ARG A 195 -2.37 -8.29 -0.37
N ALA A 196 -3.13 -7.22 -0.29
CA ALA A 196 -2.56 -5.89 -0.23
C ALA A 196 -1.91 -5.66 1.13
N VAL A 197 -0.71 -5.10 1.14
CA VAL A 197 -0.05 -4.63 2.36
C VAL A 197 -0.58 -3.25 2.68
N LEU A 198 -1.05 -3.08 3.92
CA LEU A 198 -1.65 -1.87 4.44
C LEU A 198 -0.66 -1.19 5.38
N GLU A 199 -0.24 0.00 5.02
CA GLU A 199 0.57 0.86 5.87
C GLU A 199 -0.35 1.80 6.65
N VAL A 200 -0.35 1.67 7.97
CA VAL A 200 -1.40 2.26 8.83
C VAL A 200 -0.80 3.13 9.93
N ARG A 201 -1.40 4.31 10.14
CA ARG A 201 -1.12 5.21 11.25
C ARG A 201 -2.40 5.75 11.87
N SER A 202 -2.43 5.88 13.18
CA SER A 202 -3.32 6.82 13.86
C SER A 202 -2.66 8.19 13.96
N HIS A 203 -3.42 9.27 13.88
CA HIS A 203 -2.86 10.62 13.86
C HIS A 203 -2.76 11.20 15.29
N ASP A 204 -3.85 11.65 15.88
CA ASP A 204 -3.80 12.41 17.12
C ASP A 204 -4.32 11.63 18.33
N VAL A 205 -5.13 10.60 18.12
CA VAL A 205 -5.75 9.80 19.18
C VAL A 205 -5.58 8.31 18.95
N PRO A 206 -5.57 7.48 19.99
CA PRO A 206 -5.64 6.03 19.81
C PRO A 206 -6.90 5.63 19.06
N PHE A 207 -6.79 4.71 18.13
CA PHE A 207 -7.89 4.23 17.32
C PHE A 207 -7.98 2.71 17.38
N LEU A 208 -9.14 2.17 17.73
CA LEU A 208 -9.39 0.74 17.69
C LEU A 208 -9.83 0.35 16.28
N ILE A 209 -9.07 -0.54 15.64
CA ILE A 209 -9.42 -1.13 14.35
C ILE A 209 -9.91 -2.57 14.58
N GLU A 210 -11.01 -2.94 13.95
CA GLU A 210 -11.64 -4.26 14.12
C GLU A 210 -11.40 -5.15 12.90
N GLN A 211 -11.45 -6.47 13.11
CA GLN A 211 -11.36 -7.46 12.03
C GLN A 211 -12.41 -7.18 10.95
N GLY A 212 -11.99 -7.11 9.69
CA GLY A 212 -12.88 -6.87 8.55
C GLY A 212 -13.35 -5.43 8.38
N GLN A 213 -12.85 -4.50 9.19
CA GLN A 213 -13.15 -3.06 9.02
C GLN A 213 -12.54 -2.57 7.71
N THR A 214 -13.35 -1.89 6.87
CA THR A 214 -12.87 -1.27 5.63
C THR A 214 -11.93 -0.10 5.96
N VAL A 215 -10.73 -0.12 5.37
CA VAL A 215 -9.66 0.84 5.71
C VAL A 215 -9.20 1.67 4.52
N CYS A 216 -9.41 1.20 3.30
CA CYS A 216 -9.02 1.91 2.10
C CYS A 216 -9.86 1.45 0.90
N ARG A 217 -9.67 2.13 -0.23
CA ARG A 217 -10.28 1.76 -1.50
C ARG A 217 -9.22 1.60 -2.57
N LEU A 218 -9.38 0.57 -3.38
CA LEU A 218 -8.52 0.33 -4.52
C LEU A 218 -9.24 0.83 -5.79
N VAL A 219 -8.65 1.78 -6.48
CA VAL A 219 -9.17 2.31 -7.74
C VAL A 219 -8.34 1.80 -8.90
N TYR A 220 -9.01 1.40 -9.96
CA TYR A 220 -8.38 0.85 -11.15
C TYR A 220 -8.34 1.89 -12.27
N GLU A 221 -7.23 1.88 -13.00
CA GLU A 221 -6.94 2.79 -14.10
C GLU A 221 -6.53 1.99 -15.32
N PRO A 222 -7.17 2.17 -16.49
CA PRO A 222 -6.75 1.48 -17.70
C PRO A 222 -5.37 1.99 -18.13
N MET A 223 -4.53 1.08 -18.55
CA MET A 223 -3.23 1.41 -19.14
C MET A 223 -3.42 1.94 -20.56
N ALA A 224 -2.60 2.93 -20.96
CA ALA A 224 -2.61 3.45 -22.32
C ALA A 224 -2.13 2.38 -23.33
N GLU A 225 -1.19 1.54 -22.89
CA GLU A 225 -0.63 0.42 -23.65
C GLU A 225 -0.39 -0.77 -22.71
N ARG A 226 -0.38 -1.96 -23.27
CA ARG A 226 -0.04 -3.15 -22.49
C ARG A 226 1.46 -3.08 -22.13
N PRO A 227 1.82 -3.26 -20.85
CA PRO A 227 3.23 -3.20 -20.44
C PRO A 227 4.03 -4.36 -21.03
N ASN A 228 5.29 -4.11 -21.37
CA ASN A 228 6.20 -5.14 -21.88
C ASN A 228 6.63 -6.14 -20.80
N ALA A 229 6.58 -5.75 -19.52
CA ALA A 229 6.86 -6.59 -18.36
C ALA A 229 5.72 -6.45 -17.35
N LEU A 230 5.28 -7.56 -16.81
CA LEU A 230 4.25 -7.61 -15.77
C LEU A 230 4.88 -7.72 -14.40
N TYR A 231 4.15 -7.27 -13.39
CA TYR A 231 4.55 -7.47 -12.00
C TYR A 231 4.58 -8.97 -11.69
N GLY A 232 5.75 -9.48 -11.28
CA GLY A 232 5.95 -10.92 -11.05
C GLY A 232 6.48 -11.72 -12.22
N ASP A 233 6.68 -11.11 -13.37
CA ASP A 233 7.40 -11.72 -14.48
C ASP A 233 8.87 -11.97 -14.09
N THR A 234 9.49 -12.98 -14.66
CA THR A 234 10.91 -13.34 -14.43
C THR A 234 11.88 -12.21 -14.77
N THR A 235 11.44 -11.26 -15.60
CA THR A 235 12.20 -10.07 -16.01
C THR A 235 11.97 -8.86 -15.09
N SER A 236 10.96 -8.92 -14.22
CA SER A 236 10.64 -7.82 -13.30
C SER A 236 11.31 -8.02 -11.94
N THR A 237 11.85 -6.95 -11.37
CA THR A 237 12.41 -6.93 -10.00
C THR A 237 11.31 -6.84 -8.94
N SER A 238 10.17 -7.55 -9.12
CA SER A 238 9.07 -7.47 -8.18
C SER A 238 9.44 -8.20 -6.88
N ASN A 239 9.34 -7.49 -5.76
CA ASN A 239 9.72 -8.02 -4.44
C ASN A 239 8.53 -8.50 -3.61
N TYR A 240 7.29 -8.30 -4.07
CA TYR A 240 6.07 -8.44 -3.25
C TYR A 240 5.01 -9.38 -3.84
N GLN A 241 5.38 -10.20 -4.82
CA GLN A 241 4.47 -11.20 -5.37
C GLN A 241 4.32 -12.40 -4.40
N SER A 242 3.12 -12.96 -4.29
CA SER A 242 2.81 -14.11 -3.41
C SER A 242 3.09 -13.88 -1.92
N GLN A 243 2.96 -12.65 -1.44
CA GLN A 243 3.35 -12.29 -0.10
C GLN A 243 2.19 -11.78 0.74
N GLY A 244 2.21 -12.17 2.02
CA GLY A 244 1.42 -11.57 3.06
C GLY A 244 2.11 -10.33 3.65
N LEU A 245 2.50 -10.42 4.95
CA LEU A 245 3.08 -9.32 5.73
C LEU A 245 4.60 -9.12 5.52
N ARG A 246 5.07 -9.09 4.27
CA ARG A 246 6.49 -8.92 3.98
C ARG A 246 6.94 -7.48 4.11
N LEU A 247 8.10 -7.29 4.76
CA LEU A 247 8.72 -5.99 4.93
C LEU A 247 9.46 -5.54 3.65
N ALA A 248 9.82 -4.26 3.59
CA ALA A 248 10.56 -3.69 2.48
C ALA A 248 11.91 -4.41 2.23
N LYS A 249 12.41 -4.33 1.00
CA LYS A 249 13.64 -4.99 0.53
C LYS A 249 14.91 -4.75 1.37
N HIS A 250 14.91 -3.75 2.23
CA HIS A 250 16.06 -3.40 3.08
C HIS A 250 16.22 -4.32 4.28
N PHE A 251 15.15 -5.03 4.67
CA PHE A 251 15.17 -5.93 5.81
C PHE A 251 15.60 -7.34 5.43
N LEU A 252 16.38 -7.95 6.32
CA LEU A 252 16.69 -9.38 6.25
C LEU A 252 15.38 -10.14 6.42
N GLN A 253 15.03 -10.92 5.43
CA GLN A 253 13.87 -11.80 5.49
C GLN A 253 14.37 -13.21 5.73
N ASP A 254 13.80 -13.87 6.75
CA ASP A 254 14.04 -15.27 7.06
C ASP A 254 13.43 -16.18 5.97
#